data_6a7259d7f994f4e42386d9700c633f97
#
_entry.id   6a7259d7f994f4e42386d9700c633f97
#
_cell.length_a   1.000
_cell.length_b   1.000
_cell.length_c   1.000
_cell.angle_alpha   90.00
_cell.angle_beta   90.00
_cell.angle_gamma   90.00
#
_symmetry.space_group_name_H-M   'P 1'
#
loop_
_entity.id
_entity.type
_entity.pdbx_description
1 polymer ?
#
loop_
_entity_poly.entity_id
_entity_poly.type
_entity_poly.pdbx_seq_one_letter_code
_entity_poly.pdbx_strand_id
1 'polypeptide(L)'
;DTENKLAEIVDQRIIDVTKKIYNFAAKRLSYSFQPNFIYAMSLHISSFLKRIQLGKDPKHPLNESIRNMVLDYPTEFETAKEIKNIIESSYQMEIPESESYYLAVLLISLRENPEAGRIGIVVAAHGNSTASSMVQVVSQLLNVDNLKAVDMPLDMPPKEALRKIVEAVGEVNEENGVLLLVDMGSL
;
A
#
# COMPACT_ATOMS: atom_id res chain seq x y z
N ASP A 1 7.53 19.28 -1.50
CA ASP A 1 7.95 18.59 -0.29
C ASP A 1 6.89 17.54 0.07
N THR A 2 7.29 16.29 0.09
CA THR A 2 6.38 15.13 0.22
C THR A 2 5.68 15.10 1.58
N GLU A 3 6.33 15.58 2.65
CA GLU A 3 5.73 15.68 3.99
C GLU A 3 4.57 16.69 4.05
N ASN A 4 4.68 17.82 3.36
CA ASN A 4 3.60 18.81 3.34
C ASN A 4 2.36 18.27 2.63
N LYS A 5 2.54 17.51 1.55
CA LYS A 5 1.44 16.85 0.84
C LYS A 5 0.78 15.75 1.69
N LEU A 6 1.57 15.01 2.46
CA LEU A 6 1.04 13.99 3.37
C LEU A 6 0.19 14.63 4.49
N ALA A 7 0.63 15.76 5.04
CA ALA A 7 -0.09 16.50 6.09
C ALA A 7 -1.45 17.07 5.62
N GLU A 8 -1.66 17.21 4.32
CA GLU A 8 -2.97 17.58 3.77
C GLU A 8 -3.99 16.42 3.79
N ILE A 9 -3.51 15.18 3.85
CA ILE A 9 -4.33 13.97 3.73
C ILE A 9 -4.43 13.20 5.04
N VAL A 10 -3.37 13.23 5.84
CA VAL A 10 -3.21 12.47 7.08
C VAL A 10 -2.97 13.43 8.24
N ASP A 11 -3.62 13.16 9.38
CA ASP A 11 -3.41 13.91 10.62
C ASP A 11 -1.93 13.91 11.04
N GLN A 12 -1.41 15.07 11.43
CA GLN A 12 -0.02 15.25 11.85
C GLN A 12 0.39 14.28 12.98
N ARG A 13 -0.54 13.97 13.89
CA ARG A 13 -0.31 13.03 14.98
C ARG A 13 0.01 11.62 14.46
N ILE A 14 -0.62 11.20 13.36
CA ILE A 14 -0.35 9.90 12.72
C ILE A 14 1.07 9.92 12.12
N ILE A 15 1.46 11.01 11.47
CA ILE A 15 2.80 11.18 10.91
C ILE A 15 3.85 11.09 12.01
N ASP A 16 3.63 11.75 13.15
CA ASP A 16 4.56 11.74 14.28
C ASP A 16 4.69 10.34 14.91
N VAL A 17 3.57 9.62 15.05
CA VAL A 17 3.58 8.21 15.52
C VAL A 17 4.31 7.33 14.51
N THR A 18 4.10 7.54 13.21
CA THR A 18 4.76 6.77 12.15
C THR A 18 6.28 7.00 12.15
N LYS A 19 6.75 8.22 12.41
CA LYS A 19 8.20 8.50 12.58
C LYS A 19 8.80 7.73 13.76
N LYS A 20 8.07 7.62 14.87
CA LYS A 20 8.50 6.79 16.02
C LYS A 20 8.56 5.31 15.63
N ILE A 21 7.54 4.82 14.89
CA ILE A 21 7.50 3.45 14.36
C ILE A 21 8.68 3.19 13.44
N TYR A 22 9.01 4.10 12.53
CA TYR A 22 10.18 3.98 11.66
C TYR A 22 11.46 3.76 12.44
N ASN A 23 11.74 4.64 13.40
CA ASN A 23 12.97 4.56 14.22
C ASN A 23 13.01 3.26 15.04
N PHE A 24 11.88 2.85 15.61
CA PHE A 24 11.77 1.61 16.35
C PHE A 24 12.03 0.39 15.46
N ALA A 25 11.33 0.30 14.32
CA ALA A 25 11.43 -0.83 13.40
C ALA A 25 12.83 -0.94 12.77
N ALA A 26 13.41 0.18 12.32
CA ALA A 26 14.75 0.19 11.74
C ALA A 26 15.81 -0.32 12.73
N LYS A 27 15.71 0.10 13.98
CA LYS A 27 16.59 -0.38 15.05
C LYS A 27 16.35 -1.86 15.38
N ARG A 28 15.09 -2.28 15.48
CA ARG A 28 14.69 -3.63 15.87
C ARG A 28 15.05 -4.67 14.82
N LEU A 29 14.90 -4.32 13.54
CA LEU A 29 15.14 -5.19 12.39
C LEU A 29 16.55 -5.06 11.80
N SER A 30 17.31 -4.03 12.20
CA SER A 30 18.67 -3.77 11.73
C SER A 30 18.80 -3.65 10.21
N TYR A 31 17.79 -3.07 9.54
CA TYR A 31 17.84 -2.74 8.12
C TYR A 31 17.14 -1.40 7.80
N SER A 32 17.41 -0.87 6.63
CA SER A 32 16.83 0.38 6.13
C SER A 32 15.49 0.13 5.43
N PHE A 33 14.63 1.13 5.48
CA PHE A 33 13.37 1.15 4.74
C PHE A 33 13.43 2.11 3.57
N GLN A 34 12.58 1.86 2.58
CA GLN A 34 12.41 2.73 1.42
C GLN A 34 12.00 4.15 1.82
N PRO A 35 12.34 5.18 1.02
CA PRO A 35 12.02 6.58 1.33
C PRO A 35 10.53 6.86 1.53
N ASN A 36 9.66 6.04 0.93
CA ASN A 36 8.20 6.16 1.04
C ASN A 36 7.60 5.48 2.29
N PHE A 37 8.42 4.95 3.21
CA PHE A 37 7.95 4.24 4.41
C PHE A 37 6.96 5.09 5.22
N ILE A 38 7.34 6.33 5.58
CA ILE A 38 6.49 7.22 6.38
C ILE A 38 5.14 7.42 5.70
N TYR A 39 5.16 7.55 4.39
CA TYR A 39 3.98 7.75 3.58
C TYR A 39 3.02 6.55 3.62
N ALA A 40 3.52 5.39 3.20
CA ALA A 40 2.73 4.17 3.11
C ALA A 40 2.19 3.73 4.48
N MET A 41 3.03 3.77 5.52
CA MET A 41 2.65 3.40 6.86
C MET A 41 1.62 4.37 7.45
N SER A 42 1.79 5.69 7.26
CA SER A 42 0.82 6.68 7.73
C SER A 42 -0.54 6.54 7.07
N LEU A 43 -0.60 6.29 5.77
CA LEU A 43 -1.86 6.04 5.06
C LEU A 43 -2.57 4.79 5.56
N HIS A 44 -1.82 3.70 5.79
CA HIS A 44 -2.38 2.46 6.33
C HIS A 44 -2.95 2.69 7.73
N ILE A 45 -2.18 3.29 8.64
CA ILE A 45 -2.61 3.61 10.00
C ILE A 45 -3.85 4.51 9.99
N SER A 46 -3.84 5.58 9.20
CA SER A 46 -5.00 6.47 9.05
C SER A 46 -6.26 5.71 8.60
N SER A 47 -6.09 4.82 7.63
CA SER A 47 -7.18 4.04 7.07
C SER A 47 -7.81 3.08 8.10
N PHE A 48 -7.01 2.27 8.80
CA PHE A 48 -7.59 1.34 9.75
C PHE A 48 -8.13 2.02 11.01
N LEU A 49 -7.49 3.10 11.51
CA LEU A 49 -8.02 3.86 12.63
C LEU A 49 -9.41 4.45 12.30
N LYS A 50 -9.59 4.99 11.10
CA LYS A 50 -10.90 5.45 10.63
C LYS A 50 -11.93 4.34 10.58
N ARG A 51 -11.56 3.13 10.09
CA ARG A 51 -12.47 1.98 10.07
C ARG A 51 -12.93 1.59 11.48
N ILE A 52 -11.99 1.50 12.42
CA ILE A 52 -12.30 1.16 13.82
C ILE A 52 -13.22 2.21 14.45
N GLN A 53 -12.90 3.52 14.29
CA GLN A 53 -13.71 4.62 14.82
C GLN A 53 -15.15 4.63 14.27
N LEU A 54 -15.33 4.20 13.03
CA LEU A 54 -16.64 4.10 12.39
C LEU A 54 -17.37 2.78 12.70
N GLY A 55 -16.81 1.92 13.55
CA GLY A 55 -17.36 0.59 13.81
C GLY A 55 -17.39 -0.32 12.58
N LYS A 56 -16.61 0.00 11.56
CA LYS A 56 -16.49 -0.74 10.31
C LYS A 56 -15.27 -1.68 10.34
N ASP A 57 -15.09 -2.38 11.45
CA ASP A 57 -14.07 -3.42 11.50
C ASP A 57 -14.43 -4.51 10.48
N PRO A 58 -13.54 -4.82 9.53
CA PRO A 58 -13.83 -5.83 8.54
C PRO A 58 -13.99 -7.19 9.25
N LYS A 59 -15.22 -7.69 9.27
CA LYS A 59 -15.54 -9.06 9.73
C LYS A 59 -14.99 -10.14 8.79
N HIS A 60 -14.07 -9.76 7.88
CA HIS A 60 -13.45 -10.69 6.98
C HIS A 60 -12.29 -11.39 7.68
N PRO A 61 -12.26 -12.72 7.66
CA PRO A 61 -11.12 -13.45 8.19
C PRO A 61 -9.86 -13.03 7.42
N LEU A 62 -8.74 -12.94 8.14
CA LEU A 62 -7.44 -12.70 7.54
C LEU A 62 -7.20 -13.73 6.43
N ASN A 63 -6.76 -13.25 5.25
CA ASN A 63 -6.44 -14.12 4.12
C ASN A 63 -5.33 -15.12 4.54
N GLU A 64 -5.56 -16.42 4.30
CA GLU A 64 -4.61 -17.48 4.63
C GLU A 64 -3.24 -17.29 3.95
N SER A 65 -3.22 -16.79 2.71
CA SER A 65 -1.97 -16.51 2.00
C SER A 65 -1.14 -15.45 2.71
N ILE A 66 -1.77 -14.39 3.22
CA ILE A 66 -1.09 -13.35 4.02
C ILE A 66 -0.58 -13.96 5.33
N ARG A 67 -1.41 -14.74 6.01
CA ARG A 67 -1.01 -15.42 7.25
C ARG A 67 0.22 -16.29 7.03
N ASN A 68 0.19 -17.16 6.02
CA ASN A 68 1.29 -18.08 5.72
C ASN A 68 2.56 -17.34 5.34
N MET A 69 2.45 -16.32 4.48
CA MET A 69 3.58 -15.48 4.09
C MET A 69 4.25 -14.82 5.31
N VAL A 70 3.46 -14.25 6.21
CA VAL A 70 4.00 -13.54 7.40
C VAL A 70 4.70 -14.52 8.36
N LEU A 71 4.27 -15.78 8.45
CA LEU A 71 4.91 -16.79 9.28
C LEU A 71 6.35 -17.12 8.84
N ASP A 72 6.70 -16.89 7.58
CA ASP A 72 8.06 -17.02 7.08
C ASP A 72 8.99 -15.86 7.53
N TYR A 73 8.41 -14.81 8.14
CA TYR A 73 9.10 -13.60 8.62
C TYR A 73 8.82 -13.34 10.11
N PRO A 74 9.24 -14.25 11.01
CA PRO A 74 8.86 -14.18 12.44
C PRO A 74 9.37 -12.91 13.14
N THR A 75 10.53 -12.39 12.74
CA THR A 75 11.10 -11.17 13.35
C THR A 75 10.29 -9.94 12.99
N GLU A 76 9.86 -9.81 11.74
CA GLU A 76 8.99 -8.73 11.27
C GLU A 76 7.61 -8.84 11.90
N PHE A 77 7.09 -10.05 12.08
CA PHE A 77 5.79 -10.27 12.73
C PHE A 77 5.81 -9.88 14.21
N GLU A 78 6.82 -10.27 14.97
CA GLU A 78 6.97 -9.83 16.36
C GLU A 78 7.14 -8.30 16.45
N THR A 79 7.92 -7.70 15.55
CA THR A 79 8.07 -6.24 15.46
C THR A 79 6.73 -5.57 15.15
N ALA A 80 5.91 -6.14 14.28
CA ALA A 80 4.58 -5.63 13.95
C ALA A 80 3.61 -5.67 15.15
N LYS A 81 3.68 -6.70 15.99
CA LYS A 81 2.91 -6.76 17.24
C LYS A 81 3.32 -5.66 18.21
N GLU A 82 4.63 -5.40 18.34
CA GLU A 82 5.13 -4.29 19.16
C GLU A 82 4.67 -2.93 18.60
N ILE A 83 4.67 -2.75 17.27
CA ILE A 83 4.13 -1.57 16.61
C ILE A 83 2.63 -1.39 16.90
N LYS A 84 1.85 -2.46 16.81
CA LYS A 84 0.42 -2.44 17.20
C LYS A 84 0.25 -1.90 18.62
N ASN A 85 1.04 -2.37 19.57
CA ASN A 85 1.01 -1.90 20.96
C ASN A 85 1.38 -0.40 21.07
N ILE A 86 2.34 0.08 20.29
CA ILE A 86 2.69 1.51 20.22
C ILE A 86 1.49 2.34 19.75
N ILE A 87 0.79 1.87 18.72
CA ILE A 87 -0.38 2.57 18.18
C ILE A 87 -1.54 2.53 19.19
N GLU A 88 -1.83 1.38 19.79
CA GLU A 88 -2.86 1.23 20.84
C GLU A 88 -2.62 2.20 21.99
N SER A 89 -1.38 2.26 22.49
CA SER A 89 -1.00 3.18 23.56
C SER A 89 -1.12 4.65 23.16
N SER A 90 -0.79 4.98 21.89
CA SER A 90 -0.85 6.36 21.38
C SER A 90 -2.28 6.86 21.19
N TYR A 91 -3.22 5.98 20.87
CA TYR A 91 -4.60 6.33 20.54
C TYR A 91 -5.59 5.86 21.61
N GLN A 92 -5.14 5.12 22.64
CA GLN A 92 -5.98 4.52 23.68
C GLN A 92 -7.16 3.74 23.08
N MET A 93 -6.85 2.91 22.10
CA MET A 93 -7.81 2.18 21.29
C MET A 93 -7.31 0.76 21.09
N GLU A 94 -8.21 -0.21 21.21
CA GLU A 94 -7.90 -1.60 20.87
C GLU A 94 -7.85 -1.78 19.35
N ILE A 95 -6.81 -2.43 18.87
CA ILE A 95 -6.57 -2.69 17.44
C ILE A 95 -6.70 -4.19 17.19
N PRO A 96 -7.48 -4.61 16.18
CA PRO A 96 -7.64 -6.02 15.83
C PRO A 96 -6.29 -6.71 15.57
N GLU A 97 -6.17 -7.97 15.99
CA GLU A 97 -4.95 -8.76 15.79
C GLU A 97 -4.58 -8.91 14.31
N SER A 98 -5.57 -8.90 13.41
CA SER A 98 -5.35 -8.94 11.96
C SER A 98 -4.46 -7.80 11.46
N GLU A 99 -4.48 -6.63 12.11
CA GLU A 99 -3.63 -5.49 11.73
C GLU A 99 -2.14 -5.77 11.97
N SER A 100 -1.77 -6.65 12.92
CA SER A 100 -0.38 -7.08 13.10
C SER A 100 0.17 -7.77 11.84
N TYR A 101 -0.65 -8.54 11.15
CA TYR A 101 -0.27 -9.19 9.89
C TYR A 101 -0.07 -8.18 8.77
N TYR A 102 -0.97 -7.21 8.62
CA TYR A 102 -0.83 -6.15 7.60
C TYR A 102 0.35 -5.23 7.89
N LEU A 103 0.61 -4.91 9.16
CA LEU A 103 1.80 -4.16 9.56
C LEU A 103 3.09 -4.95 9.25
N ALA A 104 3.10 -6.27 9.47
CA ALA A 104 4.22 -7.13 9.10
C ALA A 104 4.45 -7.13 7.58
N VAL A 105 3.38 -7.25 6.78
CA VAL A 105 3.47 -7.13 5.31
C VAL A 105 4.10 -5.82 4.89
N LEU A 106 3.71 -4.70 5.52
CA LEU A 106 4.32 -3.39 5.22
C LEU A 106 5.80 -3.35 5.59
N LEU A 107 6.20 -3.89 6.74
CA LEU A 107 7.62 -3.96 7.13
C LEU A 107 8.44 -4.74 6.10
N ILE A 108 7.93 -5.89 5.65
CA ILE A 108 8.58 -6.75 4.65
C ILE A 108 8.69 -6.02 3.30
N SER A 109 7.59 -5.45 2.82
CA SER A 109 7.51 -4.81 1.50
C SER A 109 8.22 -3.47 1.43
N LEU A 110 8.32 -2.75 2.52
CA LEU A 110 8.98 -1.45 2.58
C LEU A 110 10.47 -1.54 2.96
N ARG A 111 10.99 -2.75 3.14
CA ARG A 111 12.43 -2.95 3.31
C ARG A 111 13.17 -2.45 2.08
N GLU A 112 14.25 -1.70 2.30
CA GLU A 112 15.15 -1.32 1.22
C GLU A 112 15.86 -2.58 0.70
N ASN A 113 15.58 -2.92 -0.54
CA ASN A 113 16.25 -4.02 -1.23
C ASN A 113 16.79 -3.48 -2.56
N PRO A 114 18.08 -3.12 -2.64
CA PRO A 114 18.67 -2.56 -3.85
C PRO A 114 18.64 -3.52 -5.06
N GLU A 115 18.52 -4.82 -4.81
CA GLU A 115 18.52 -5.87 -5.85
C GLU A 115 17.10 -6.29 -6.25
N ALA A 116 16.07 -5.86 -5.54
CA ALA A 116 14.69 -6.16 -5.92
C ALA A 116 14.28 -5.26 -7.09
N GLY A 117 14.09 -5.84 -8.24
CA GLY A 117 13.43 -5.17 -9.35
C GLY A 117 12.01 -4.72 -8.98
N ARG A 118 11.52 -3.68 -9.63
CA ARG A 118 10.19 -3.14 -9.39
C ARG A 118 9.13 -3.95 -10.12
N ILE A 119 7.97 -4.13 -9.49
CA ILE A 119 6.78 -4.69 -10.15
C ILE A 119 6.05 -3.54 -10.86
N GLY A 120 5.76 -3.70 -12.15
CA GLY A 120 4.92 -2.74 -12.87
C GLY A 120 3.48 -2.77 -12.38
N ILE A 121 2.78 -1.65 -12.42
CA ILE A 121 1.37 -1.56 -12.05
C ILE A 121 0.57 -0.94 -13.18
N VAL A 122 -0.48 -1.63 -13.62
CA VAL A 122 -1.47 -1.10 -14.55
C VAL A 122 -2.80 -0.98 -13.84
N VAL A 123 -3.40 0.20 -13.89
CA VAL A 123 -4.76 0.45 -13.40
C VAL A 123 -5.67 0.61 -14.60
N ALA A 124 -6.65 -0.26 -14.76
CA ALA A 124 -7.65 -0.19 -15.82
C ALA A 124 -9.04 0.03 -15.19
N ALA A 125 -9.70 1.12 -15.54
CA ALA A 125 -10.98 1.48 -14.97
C ALA A 125 -11.92 2.10 -16.00
N HIS A 126 -13.22 1.84 -15.83
CA HIS A 126 -14.24 2.45 -16.65
C HIS A 126 -14.36 3.96 -16.41
N GLY A 127 -14.53 4.70 -17.48
CA GLY A 127 -14.62 6.16 -17.49
C GLY A 127 -13.52 6.81 -18.33
N ASN A 128 -13.61 8.13 -18.47
CA ASN A 128 -12.73 8.90 -19.35
C ASN A 128 -11.41 9.33 -18.67
N SER A 129 -11.34 9.24 -17.33
CA SER A 129 -10.18 9.71 -16.55
C SER A 129 -10.05 9.05 -15.19
N THR A 130 -10.78 7.98 -14.91
CA THR A 130 -10.80 7.34 -13.59
C THR A 130 -9.43 6.74 -13.26
N ALA A 131 -8.89 5.90 -14.14
CA ALA A 131 -7.58 5.30 -13.97
C ALA A 131 -6.46 6.34 -14.00
N SER A 132 -6.50 7.27 -14.94
CA SER A 132 -5.52 8.35 -15.07
C SER A 132 -5.44 9.21 -13.82
N SER A 133 -6.58 9.60 -13.24
CA SER A 133 -6.62 10.38 -12.01
C SER A 133 -6.01 9.63 -10.82
N MET A 134 -6.32 8.34 -10.68
CA MET A 134 -5.73 7.49 -9.63
C MET A 134 -4.22 7.37 -9.76
N VAL A 135 -3.75 7.04 -10.95
CA VAL A 135 -2.31 6.89 -11.24
C VAL A 135 -1.57 8.21 -11.01
N GLN A 136 -2.12 9.32 -11.46
CA GLN A 136 -1.50 10.64 -11.27
C GLN A 136 -1.32 10.96 -9.77
N VAL A 137 -2.36 10.75 -8.96
CA VAL A 137 -2.29 10.98 -7.52
C VAL A 137 -1.24 10.09 -6.88
N VAL A 138 -1.29 8.78 -7.13
CA VAL A 138 -0.36 7.81 -6.54
C VAL A 138 1.08 8.09 -6.96
N SER A 139 1.33 8.34 -8.25
CA SER A 139 2.68 8.66 -8.75
C SER A 139 3.27 9.91 -8.09
N GLN A 140 2.46 10.95 -7.90
CA GLN A 140 2.91 12.17 -7.23
C GLN A 140 3.13 11.98 -5.74
N LEU A 141 2.26 11.20 -5.09
CA LEU A 141 2.33 10.96 -3.66
C LEU A 141 3.53 10.07 -3.26
N LEU A 142 3.74 9.00 -4.00
CA LEU A 142 4.78 8.01 -3.70
C LEU A 142 6.08 8.25 -4.46
N ASN A 143 6.09 9.24 -5.37
CA ASN A 143 7.22 9.53 -6.26
C ASN A 143 7.70 8.29 -7.03
N VAL A 144 6.75 7.59 -7.65
CA VAL A 144 6.98 6.37 -8.43
C VAL A 144 6.53 6.56 -9.88
N ASP A 145 7.18 5.87 -10.80
CA ASP A 145 6.98 5.99 -12.26
C ASP A 145 6.63 4.67 -12.96
N ASN A 146 6.56 3.58 -12.20
CA ASN A 146 6.23 2.23 -12.68
C ASN A 146 4.71 1.94 -12.74
N LEU A 147 3.88 2.99 -12.88
CA LEU A 147 2.44 2.90 -13.00
C LEU A 147 1.96 3.39 -14.35
N LYS A 148 0.96 2.71 -14.91
CA LYS A 148 0.22 3.14 -16.10
C LYS A 148 -1.27 3.07 -15.88
N ALA A 149 -1.99 3.99 -16.53
CA ALA A 149 -3.45 4.06 -16.50
C ALA A 149 -4.03 3.65 -17.84
N VAL A 150 -5.14 2.92 -17.79
CA VAL A 150 -5.98 2.63 -18.96
C VAL A 150 -7.40 3.07 -18.63
N ASP A 151 -7.80 4.22 -19.12
CA ASP A 151 -9.18 4.69 -19.06
C ASP A 151 -10.00 3.99 -20.15
N MET A 152 -11.13 3.43 -19.76
CA MET A 152 -12.02 2.69 -20.64
C MET A 152 -13.40 3.36 -20.71
N PRO A 153 -13.63 4.31 -21.63
CA PRO A 153 -14.96 4.84 -21.87
C PRO A 153 -16.00 3.72 -22.06
N LEU A 154 -17.24 3.94 -21.63
CA LEU A 154 -18.29 2.92 -21.66
C LEU A 154 -18.63 2.42 -23.07
N ASP A 155 -18.30 3.18 -24.09
CA ASP A 155 -18.48 2.84 -25.51
C ASP A 155 -17.25 2.17 -26.15
N MET A 156 -16.17 1.97 -25.37
CA MET A 156 -14.94 1.32 -25.86
C MET A 156 -15.16 -0.17 -26.12
N PRO A 157 -14.86 -0.66 -27.33
CA PRO A 157 -14.94 -2.08 -27.62
C PRO A 157 -13.99 -2.92 -26.75
N PRO A 158 -14.38 -4.11 -26.26
CA PRO A 158 -13.53 -4.97 -25.42
C PRO A 158 -12.15 -5.29 -26.04
N LYS A 159 -12.11 -5.49 -27.37
CA LYS A 159 -10.84 -5.74 -28.07
C LYS A 159 -9.87 -4.56 -28.00
N GLU A 160 -10.40 -3.34 -28.01
CA GLU A 160 -9.58 -2.14 -27.88
C GLU A 160 -9.09 -1.95 -26.44
N ALA A 161 -9.96 -2.18 -25.47
CA ALA A 161 -9.57 -2.18 -24.06
C ALA A 161 -8.46 -3.17 -23.79
N LEU A 162 -8.59 -4.42 -24.25
CA LEU A 162 -7.54 -5.44 -24.12
C LEU A 162 -6.23 -5.00 -24.76
N ARG A 163 -6.27 -4.45 -25.99
CA ARG A 163 -5.06 -3.96 -26.67
C ARG A 163 -4.34 -2.90 -25.85
N LYS A 164 -5.06 -1.91 -25.31
CA LYS A 164 -4.49 -0.85 -24.48
C LYS A 164 -3.90 -1.38 -23.18
N ILE A 165 -4.56 -2.37 -22.56
CA ILE A 165 -4.02 -3.00 -21.34
C ILE A 165 -2.74 -3.75 -21.66
N VAL A 166 -2.70 -4.54 -22.73
CA VAL A 166 -1.48 -5.27 -23.12
C VAL A 166 -0.31 -4.32 -23.44
N GLU A 167 -0.59 -3.19 -24.10
CA GLU A 167 0.40 -2.16 -24.37
C GLU A 167 0.94 -1.54 -23.08
N ALA A 168 0.05 -1.14 -22.15
CA ALA A 168 0.43 -0.60 -20.86
C ALA A 168 1.23 -1.60 -20.00
N VAL A 169 0.88 -2.88 -20.04
CA VAL A 169 1.64 -3.95 -19.38
C VAL A 169 3.04 -4.06 -19.95
N GLY A 170 3.18 -3.99 -21.27
CA GLY A 170 4.50 -4.01 -21.93
C GLY A 170 5.40 -2.82 -21.55
N GLU A 171 4.79 -1.65 -21.31
CA GLU A 171 5.54 -0.44 -20.95
C GLU A 171 6.09 -0.43 -19.52
N VAL A 172 5.42 -1.11 -18.57
CA VAL A 172 5.82 -1.12 -17.15
C VAL A 172 6.48 -2.42 -16.70
N ASN A 173 6.60 -3.41 -17.58
CA ASN A 173 7.20 -4.70 -17.24
C ASN A 173 8.73 -4.61 -17.23
N GLU A 174 9.30 -4.57 -16.04
CA GLU A 174 10.75 -4.60 -15.76
C GLU A 174 11.23 -6.00 -15.33
N GLU A 175 10.72 -7.08 -15.95
CA GLU A 175 11.07 -8.48 -15.71
C GLU A 175 10.57 -9.11 -14.40
N ASN A 176 10.06 -8.31 -13.44
CA ASN A 176 9.50 -8.80 -12.18
C ASN A 176 7.99 -9.02 -12.22
N GLY A 177 7.39 -8.89 -13.39
CA GLY A 177 5.95 -9.00 -13.59
C GLY A 177 5.19 -7.70 -13.41
N VAL A 178 3.89 -7.75 -13.69
CA VAL A 178 2.98 -6.61 -13.64
C VAL A 178 1.73 -6.96 -12.86
N LEU A 179 1.35 -6.08 -11.93
CA LEU A 179 0.07 -6.14 -11.22
C LEU A 179 -0.97 -5.35 -12.02
N LEU A 180 -2.01 -6.02 -12.47
CA LEU A 180 -3.17 -5.40 -13.11
C LEU A 180 -4.31 -5.22 -12.10
N LEU A 181 -4.71 -3.97 -11.88
CA LEU A 181 -5.85 -3.59 -11.05
C LEU A 181 -7.02 -3.18 -11.95
N VAL A 182 -8.17 -3.81 -11.76
CA VAL A 182 -9.39 -3.54 -12.54
C VAL A 182 -10.54 -3.18 -11.61
N ASP A 183 -11.41 -2.28 -12.04
CA ASP A 183 -12.58 -1.85 -11.25
C ASP A 183 -13.76 -2.85 -11.36
N MET A 184 -13.84 -3.60 -12.44
CA MET A 184 -14.85 -4.66 -12.64
C MET A 184 -14.20 -5.91 -13.23
N GLY A 185 -14.57 -7.08 -12.69
CA GLY A 185 -14.03 -8.38 -13.10
C GLY A 185 -14.57 -8.95 -14.42
N SER A 186 -15.14 -8.12 -15.27
CA SER A 186 -15.71 -8.52 -16.57
C SER A 186 -14.81 -8.21 -17.77
N LEU A 187 -13.53 -7.96 -17.51
CA LEU A 187 -12.51 -7.76 -18.55
C LEU A 187 -11.78 -9.05 -18.89
#